data_d62fdf7186f736e6d216462f8a6884d1
#
_entry.id   d62fdf7186f736e6d216462f8a6884d1
#
_cell.length_a   1.000
_cell.length_b   1.000
_cell.length_c   1.000
_cell.angle_alpha   90.00
_cell.angle_beta   90.00
_cell.angle_gamma   90.00
#
_symmetry.space_group_name_H-M   'P 1'
#
loop_
_entity.id
_entity.type
_entity.pdbx_description
1 polymer ?
#
loop_
_entity_poly.entity_id
_entity_poly.type
_entity_poly.pdbx_seq_one_letter_code
_entity_poly.pdbx_strand_id
1 'polypeptide(L)'
;MLDDKDRIFKNLYGLYDWGLEGARRRGAWDGTKAIIDKGRDWIINEMKASGLRGRGGAGFPTGLKWSFMPKESTDGRPSYLVVNADESEPGTCKDREIMRHDPH
;
A
#
# COMPACT_ATOMS: atom_id res chain seq x y z
N MET A 1 -21.67 -6.36 -0.60
CA MET A 1 -20.40 -6.50 0.16
C MET A 1 -19.44 -7.27 -0.72
N LEU A 2 -18.13 -6.94 -0.73
CA LEU A 2 -17.16 -7.70 -1.52
C LEU A 2 -16.95 -9.09 -0.92
N ASP A 3 -16.81 -10.09 -1.79
CA ASP A 3 -16.41 -11.43 -1.36
C ASP A 3 -14.99 -11.39 -0.76
N ASP A 4 -14.68 -12.29 0.15
CA ASP A 4 -13.39 -12.32 0.84
C ASP A 4 -12.20 -12.47 -0.13
N LYS A 5 -12.38 -13.21 -1.24
CA LYS A 5 -11.36 -13.36 -2.30
C LYS A 5 -11.01 -12.07 -3.02
N ASP A 6 -11.93 -11.09 -3.03
CA ASP A 6 -11.81 -9.81 -3.74
C ASP A 6 -11.33 -8.68 -2.82
N ARG A 7 -11.09 -8.98 -1.54
CA ARG A 7 -10.61 -8.00 -0.56
C ARG A 7 -9.09 -7.88 -0.59
N ILE A 8 -8.60 -6.65 -0.58
CA ILE A 8 -7.17 -6.36 -0.42
C ILE A 8 -6.75 -6.63 1.04
N PHE A 9 -7.50 -6.08 1.99
CA PHE A 9 -7.26 -6.30 3.42
C PHE A 9 -8.03 -7.53 3.90
N LYS A 10 -7.31 -8.53 4.36
CA LYS A 10 -7.87 -9.84 4.71
C LYS A 10 -8.16 -10.02 6.19
N ASN A 11 -7.65 -9.12 7.03
CA ASN A 11 -7.76 -9.24 8.50
C ASN A 11 -8.36 -8.01 9.19
N LEU A 12 -9.05 -7.11 8.47
CA LEU A 12 -9.63 -5.89 9.08
C LEU A 12 -10.62 -6.17 10.24
N TYR A 13 -11.23 -7.34 10.27
CA TYR A 13 -12.10 -7.73 11.39
C TYR A 13 -11.33 -8.20 12.62
N GLY A 14 -9.98 -8.29 12.56
CA GLY A 14 -9.15 -8.71 13.68
C GLY A 14 -9.35 -10.17 14.11
N LEU A 15 -9.82 -11.03 13.22
CA LEU A 15 -10.10 -12.44 13.51
C LEU A 15 -8.86 -13.30 13.55
N TYR A 16 -7.79 -12.85 12.92
CA TYR A 16 -6.55 -13.59 12.77
C TYR A 16 -5.35 -12.81 13.33
N ASP A 17 -4.22 -13.46 13.42
CA ASP A 17 -2.97 -12.86 13.84
C ASP A 17 -2.59 -11.67 12.93
N TRP A 18 -2.45 -10.49 13.52
CA TRP A 18 -2.07 -9.25 12.83
C TRP A 18 -0.55 -9.12 12.62
N GLY A 19 0.24 -9.95 13.27
CA GLY A 19 1.69 -9.92 13.18
C GLY A 19 2.23 -10.45 11.86
N LEU A 20 3.53 -10.32 11.67
CA LEU A 20 4.22 -10.74 10.45
C LEU A 20 4.00 -12.21 10.11
N GLU A 21 4.04 -13.09 11.12
CA GLU A 21 3.83 -14.53 10.89
C GLU A 21 2.41 -14.83 10.39
N GLY A 22 1.40 -14.19 10.97
CA GLY A 22 0.03 -14.32 10.50
C GLY A 22 -0.16 -13.77 9.09
N ALA A 23 0.45 -12.63 8.77
CA ALA A 23 0.43 -12.06 7.45
C ALA A 23 1.07 -12.98 6.41
N ARG A 24 2.22 -13.57 6.72
CA ARG A 24 2.89 -14.56 5.84
C ARG A 24 2.04 -15.78 5.59
N ARG A 25 1.37 -16.32 6.59
CA ARG A 25 0.44 -17.45 6.41
C ARG A 25 -0.71 -17.12 5.46
N ARG A 26 -1.11 -15.85 5.37
CA ARG A 26 -2.12 -15.37 4.43
C ARG A 26 -1.56 -15.00 3.06
N GLY A 27 -0.27 -15.21 2.82
CA GLY A 27 0.39 -14.96 1.54
C GLY A 27 0.99 -13.55 1.37
N ALA A 28 1.02 -12.74 2.43
CA ALA A 28 1.69 -11.46 2.39
C ALA A 28 3.20 -11.63 2.16
N TRP A 29 3.79 -10.75 1.37
CA TRP A 29 5.21 -10.71 1.01
C TRP A 29 5.69 -11.81 0.05
N ASP A 30 4.89 -12.82 -0.27
CA ASP A 30 5.31 -13.96 -1.10
C ASP A 30 5.82 -13.53 -2.49
N GLY A 31 5.19 -12.57 -3.12
CA GLY A 31 5.56 -12.07 -4.45
C GLY A 31 6.49 -10.85 -4.46
N THR A 32 6.87 -10.31 -3.31
CA THR A 32 7.52 -8.99 -3.21
C THR A 32 8.86 -8.94 -3.96
N LYS A 33 9.72 -9.96 -3.78
CA LYS A 33 11.00 -10.01 -4.48
C LYS A 33 10.83 -10.06 -6.00
N ALA A 34 9.92 -10.86 -6.49
CA ALA A 34 9.65 -10.96 -7.92
C ALA A 34 9.13 -9.64 -8.51
N ILE A 35 8.32 -8.90 -7.75
CA ILE A 35 7.84 -7.56 -8.15
C ILE A 35 9.00 -6.56 -8.21
N ILE A 36 9.88 -6.55 -7.20
CA ILE A 36 11.05 -5.67 -7.17
C ILE A 36 11.98 -5.98 -8.35
N ASP A 37 12.20 -7.25 -8.66
CA ASP A 37 13.06 -7.70 -9.77
C ASP A 37 12.54 -7.24 -11.16
N LYS A 38 11.25 -6.97 -11.29
CA LYS A 38 10.66 -6.41 -12.53
C LYS A 38 11.00 -4.96 -12.76
N GLY A 39 11.44 -4.25 -11.75
CA GLY A 39 11.91 -2.88 -11.84
C GLY A 39 10.83 -1.81 -11.72
N ARG A 40 11.30 -0.59 -11.54
CA ARG A 40 10.49 0.59 -11.24
C ARG A 40 9.41 0.88 -12.29
N ASP A 41 9.79 0.87 -13.57
CA ASP A 41 8.88 1.28 -14.63
C ASP A 41 7.71 0.30 -14.77
N TRP A 42 7.98 -1.00 -14.60
CA TRP A 42 6.93 -2.02 -14.58
C TRP A 42 5.97 -1.79 -13.39
N ILE A 43 6.50 -1.55 -12.20
CA ILE A 43 5.69 -1.29 -10.99
C ILE A 43 4.79 -0.07 -11.19
N ILE A 44 5.33 1.02 -11.73
CA ILE A 44 4.55 2.24 -11.99
C ILE A 44 3.44 1.97 -13.01
N ASN A 45 3.73 1.22 -14.07
CA ASN A 45 2.73 0.89 -15.09
C ASN A 45 1.61 0.00 -14.54
N GLU A 46 1.94 -0.99 -13.70
CA GLU A 46 0.94 -1.80 -13.00
C GLU A 46 0.06 -0.96 -12.09
N MET A 47 0.66 -0.03 -11.34
CA MET A 47 -0.10 0.89 -10.48
C MET A 47 -1.02 1.82 -11.29
N LYS A 48 -0.59 2.27 -12.46
CA LYS A 48 -1.45 3.04 -13.37
C LYS A 48 -2.61 2.19 -13.91
N ALA A 49 -2.31 0.96 -14.33
CA ALA A 49 -3.30 0.03 -14.86
C ALA A 49 -4.34 -0.38 -13.80
N SER A 50 -3.96 -0.49 -12.53
CA SER A 50 -4.86 -0.81 -11.42
C SER A 50 -5.94 0.24 -11.17
N GLY A 51 -5.74 1.48 -11.62
CA GLY A 51 -6.64 2.59 -11.34
C GLY A 51 -6.69 3.03 -9.87
N LEU A 52 -5.77 2.55 -9.02
CA LEU A 52 -5.75 2.91 -7.60
C LEU A 52 -5.61 4.41 -7.41
N ARG A 53 -6.44 4.96 -6.55
CA ARG A 53 -6.44 6.39 -6.17
C ARG A 53 -6.11 6.57 -4.70
N GLY A 54 -5.57 7.75 -4.37
CA GLY A 54 -5.33 8.16 -2.99
C GLY A 54 -6.60 8.12 -2.14
N ARG A 55 -6.46 7.77 -0.88
CA ARG A 55 -7.56 7.63 0.09
C ARG A 55 -7.59 8.74 1.15
N GLY A 56 -6.80 9.79 0.95
CA GLY A 56 -6.79 10.98 1.83
C GLY A 56 -7.78 12.09 1.44
N GLY A 57 -8.75 11.81 0.57
CA GLY A 57 -9.81 12.75 0.17
C GLY A 57 -9.70 13.22 -1.28
N ALA A 58 -8.53 13.60 -1.77
CA ALA A 58 -8.36 14.16 -3.12
C ALA A 58 -8.49 13.12 -4.25
N GLY A 59 -8.31 11.84 -3.96
CA GLY A 59 -8.46 10.78 -4.96
C GLY A 59 -7.46 10.83 -6.12
N PHE A 60 -6.28 11.41 -5.90
CA PHE A 60 -5.28 11.52 -6.97
C PHE A 60 -4.80 10.14 -7.44
N PRO A 61 -4.62 9.91 -8.76
CA PRO A 61 -4.17 8.62 -9.27
C PRO A 61 -2.78 8.23 -8.75
N THR A 62 -2.70 7.13 -8.01
CA THR A 62 -1.48 6.72 -7.30
C THR A 62 -0.31 6.44 -8.25
N GLY A 63 -0.55 5.68 -9.33
CA GLY A 63 0.50 5.37 -10.30
C GLY A 63 1.04 6.60 -11.03
N LEU A 64 0.18 7.59 -11.28
CA LEU A 64 0.63 8.86 -11.85
C LEU A 64 1.51 9.62 -10.87
N LYS A 65 1.13 9.68 -9.60
CA LYS A 65 1.94 10.30 -8.55
C LYS A 65 3.32 9.66 -8.43
N TRP A 66 3.39 8.33 -8.47
CA TRP A 66 4.66 7.61 -8.42
C TRP A 66 5.54 7.90 -9.64
N SER A 67 4.96 8.14 -10.82
CA SER A 67 5.73 8.46 -12.03
C SER A 67 6.46 9.81 -11.96
N PHE A 68 6.05 10.70 -11.06
CA PHE A 68 6.71 11.99 -10.84
C PHE A 68 7.97 11.90 -9.99
N MET A 69 8.22 10.78 -9.33
CA MET A 69 9.43 10.60 -8.53
C MET A 69 10.68 10.63 -9.40
N PRO A 70 11.76 11.34 -8.98
CA PRO A 70 13.03 11.34 -9.71
C PRO A 70 13.55 9.91 -9.91
N LYS A 71 14.04 9.60 -11.11
CA LYS A 71 14.61 8.29 -11.41
C LYS A 71 15.96 8.08 -10.75
N GLU A 72 16.72 9.14 -10.62
CA GLU A 72 18.06 9.15 -10.05
C GLU A 72 18.21 10.31 -9.08
N SER A 73 19.04 10.10 -8.05
CA SER A 73 19.43 11.18 -7.16
C SER A 73 20.48 12.03 -7.87
N THR A 74 20.20 13.31 -8.09
CA THR A 74 21.13 14.24 -8.74
C THR A 74 22.19 14.80 -7.78
N ASP A 75 21.97 14.70 -6.47
CA ASP A 75 22.81 15.26 -5.41
C ASP A 75 23.34 14.22 -4.42
N GLY A 76 23.16 12.93 -4.71
CA GLY A 76 23.59 11.81 -3.87
C GLY A 76 22.77 11.60 -2.59
N ARG A 77 21.69 12.35 -2.38
CA ARG A 77 20.83 12.18 -1.20
C ARG A 77 19.95 10.96 -1.33
N PRO A 78 19.71 10.23 -0.24
CA PRO A 78 18.77 9.13 -0.25
C PRO A 78 17.33 9.63 -0.38
N SER A 79 16.47 8.80 -0.99
CA SER A 79 15.02 9.01 -0.99
C SER A 79 14.39 8.26 0.18
N TYR A 80 13.40 8.87 0.81
CA TYR A 80 12.69 8.29 1.94
C TYR A 80 11.23 8.08 1.60
N LEU A 81 10.65 6.96 2.03
CA LEU A 81 9.21 6.75 2.04
C LEU A 81 8.65 7.26 3.37
N VAL A 82 7.74 8.22 3.29
CA VAL A 82 6.99 8.70 4.46
C VAL A 82 5.52 8.35 4.25
N VAL A 83 4.99 7.53 5.13
CA VAL A 83 3.58 7.12 5.11
C VAL A 83 2.80 8.04 6.06
N ASN A 84 1.84 8.78 5.51
CA ASN A 84 0.92 9.57 6.30
C ASN A 84 -0.27 8.71 6.72
N ALA A 85 -0.43 8.52 8.02
CA ALA A 85 -1.54 7.83 8.66
C ALA A 85 -2.24 8.73 9.71
N ASP A 86 -2.16 10.04 9.55
CA ASP A 86 -2.91 10.99 10.37
C ASP A 86 -4.38 11.01 9.95
N GLU A 87 -5.27 10.75 10.90
CA GLU A 87 -6.73 10.77 10.70
C GLU A 87 -7.37 11.77 11.64
N SER A 88 -7.26 13.05 11.30
CA SER A 88 -7.80 14.14 12.11
C SER A 88 -9.26 14.48 11.82
N GLU A 89 -9.84 14.00 10.72
CA GLU A 89 -11.25 14.26 10.40
C GLU A 89 -12.19 13.48 11.34
N PRO A 90 -13.21 14.14 11.90
CA PRO A 90 -14.16 13.48 12.79
C PRO A 90 -14.84 12.27 12.12
N GLY A 91 -14.89 11.16 12.85
CA GLY A 91 -15.56 9.93 12.39
C GLY A 91 -14.74 9.05 11.44
N THR A 92 -13.50 9.43 11.11
CA THR A 92 -12.61 8.59 10.30
C THR A 92 -11.80 7.64 11.19
N CYS A 93 -11.62 6.41 10.73
CA CYS A 93 -10.86 5.37 11.45
C CYS A 93 -10.15 4.39 10.50
N LYS A 94 -10.10 4.69 9.23
CA LYS A 94 -9.53 3.82 8.19
C LYS A 94 -8.08 3.44 8.47
N ASP A 95 -7.22 4.42 8.69
CA ASP A 95 -5.78 4.18 8.86
C ASP A 95 -5.50 3.49 10.20
N ARG A 96 -6.23 3.88 11.25
CA ARG A 96 -6.17 3.21 12.55
C ARG A 96 -6.49 1.71 12.45
N GLU A 97 -7.57 1.36 11.77
CA GLU A 97 -7.99 -0.04 11.65
C GLU A 97 -7.01 -0.87 10.80
N ILE A 98 -6.46 -0.30 9.72
CA ILE A 98 -5.43 -0.95 8.93
C ILE A 98 -4.19 -1.23 9.79
N MET A 99 -3.68 -0.22 10.50
CA MET A 99 -2.49 -0.38 11.34
C MET A 99 -2.68 -1.39 12.48
N ARG A 100 -3.90 -1.52 13.00
CA ARG A 100 -4.19 -2.45 14.12
C ARG A 100 -4.38 -3.89 13.68
N HIS A 101 -4.91 -4.12 12.49
CA HIS A 101 -5.41 -5.44 12.12
C HIS A 101 -4.75 -6.04 10.89
N ASP A 102 -4.27 -5.21 9.96
CA ASP A 102 -3.68 -5.69 8.71
C ASP A 102 -2.58 -4.76 8.18
N PRO A 103 -1.51 -4.52 8.97
CA PRO A 103 -0.47 -3.55 8.61
C PRO A 103 0.51 -4.04 7.53
N HIS A 104 0.47 -5.30 7.14
CA HIS A 104 1.35 -5.96 6.20
C HIS A 104 0.71 -6.14 4.84
#